data_268f8875b589731dd6fa529adf42251c
#
_entry.id   268f8875b589731dd6fa529adf42251c
#
_cell.length_a   1.000
_cell.length_b   1.000
_cell.length_c   1.000
_cell.angle_alpha   90.00
_cell.angle_beta   90.00
_cell.angle_gamma   90.00
#
_symmetry.space_group_name_H-M   'P 1'
#
loop_
_entity.id
_entity.type
_entity.pdbx_description
1 polymer ?
#
loop_
_entity_poly.entity_id
_entity_poly.type
_entity_poly.pdbx_seq_one_letter_code
_entity_poly.pdbx_strand_id
1 'polypeptide(L)'
;MLARLQNDNEVLFDTTFIITAYDEKGKADNKRLIRRKIRELGFTANEMFGRQADAYLTSEFAAYDAVKISRGIQSSSVAACFPFVSNAVDDADGILIGENKLPAFVDFFKRDSEYVNSNMVVIGKSGSGKSYAAKTLLTHFASCNAKIFVLDPEGEYLTLAKNLQGKVLDVASSKHGKLNPFQIISTLDDENDDGTRNSFFSHLQFLEEFYRLLLTGINADSLELLNKLTIEIYGRKGITPMCDLSALTPADYPTFDDLAALIDEKLIQAGDDYNRACLKVIENYIAKFKSGGRNSNLWNGASGFETDENFVCFDFQKLLANKNGQIANAQMLLVLKYLENEVIRNRDYNLKNGTDRKIIVVVDECHLFIDEKYPIALDFMYQMAKRIRKYNGMEIVITQSIKDFAGTPETARKSMAIINVLQYSLIFPLSPSDMNDLCALYEKAGQINEIEADNIVHNERGCAFLISSPESRTNIRIVATPFFEELFG
;
A
#
# COMPACT_ATOMS: atom_id res chain seq x y z
N MET A 1 4.73 44.42 9.29
CA MET A 1 3.67 44.41 10.30
C MET A 1 2.35 44.97 9.75
N LEU A 2 2.26 46.28 9.46
CA LEU A 2 1.03 46.90 8.94
C LEU A 2 0.46 46.21 7.70
N ALA A 3 1.30 45.83 6.74
CA ALA A 3 0.88 45.13 5.52
C ALA A 3 0.23 43.75 5.82
N ARG A 4 0.73 43.02 6.80
CA ARG A 4 0.16 41.72 7.22
C ARG A 4 -1.18 41.89 7.94
N LEU A 5 -1.30 42.92 8.76
CA LEU A 5 -2.57 43.26 9.40
C LEU A 5 -3.67 43.65 8.40
N GLN A 6 -3.28 44.22 7.27
CA GLN A 6 -4.23 44.64 6.24
C GLN A 6 -4.55 43.56 5.21
N ASN A 7 -3.58 42.70 4.85
CA ASN A 7 -3.69 41.77 3.74
C ASN A 7 -3.93 40.31 4.20
N ASP A 8 -3.48 39.92 5.40
CA ASP A 8 -3.44 38.50 5.85
C ASP A 8 -4.41 38.21 7.00
N ASN A 9 -5.39 39.08 7.26
CA ASN A 9 -6.35 38.96 8.36
C ASN A 9 -5.72 38.79 9.76
N GLU A 10 -4.47 39.24 9.93
CA GLU A 10 -3.79 39.22 11.22
C GLU A 10 -4.44 40.17 12.22
N VAL A 11 -4.56 39.74 13.47
CA VAL A 11 -5.07 40.55 14.59
C VAL A 11 -3.97 40.82 15.57
N LEU A 12 -3.98 41.97 16.24
CA LEU A 12 -3.08 42.27 17.35
C LEU A 12 -3.71 41.85 18.67
N PHE A 13 -2.96 41.04 19.41
CA PHE A 13 -3.32 40.66 20.77
C PHE A 13 -2.46 41.43 21.77
N ASP A 14 -3.06 42.01 22.80
CA ASP A 14 -2.35 42.52 23.94
C ASP A 14 -1.81 41.37 24.77
N THR A 15 -0.50 41.16 24.72
CA THR A 15 0.15 39.97 25.25
C THR A 15 1.13 40.32 26.37
N THR A 16 1.04 39.60 27.47
CA THR A 16 1.97 39.68 28.61
C THR A 16 2.58 38.31 28.88
N PHE A 17 3.91 38.22 28.90
CA PHE A 17 4.61 36.98 29.29
C PHE A 17 5.07 37.08 30.74
N ILE A 18 4.64 36.14 31.57
CA ILE A 18 5.02 36.04 33.00
C ILE A 18 5.76 34.71 33.20
N ILE A 19 6.92 34.78 33.81
CA ILE A 19 7.71 33.62 34.21
C ILE A 19 7.80 33.58 35.72
N THR A 20 7.26 32.56 36.35
CA THR A 20 7.30 32.35 37.79
C THR A 20 8.41 31.38 38.15
N ALA A 21 9.33 31.81 39.03
CA ALA A 21 10.38 30.97 39.56
C ALA A 21 10.03 30.55 41.00
N TYR A 22 10.10 29.27 41.28
CA TYR A 22 9.92 28.71 42.62
C TYR A 22 11.29 28.30 43.16
N ASP A 23 11.67 28.87 44.31
CA ASP A 23 12.89 28.52 45.03
C ASP A 23 12.56 27.79 46.33
N GLU A 24 13.22 26.66 46.59
CA GLU A 24 13.20 26.01 47.90
C GLU A 24 14.23 26.68 48.81
N LYS A 25 13.86 26.90 50.06
CA LYS A 25 14.80 27.47 51.08
C LYS A 25 16.09 26.67 51.12
N GLY A 26 17.22 27.34 50.83
CA GLY A 26 18.57 26.77 50.93
C GLY A 26 19.08 26.04 49.68
N LYS A 27 18.31 26.05 48.53
CA LYS A 27 18.73 25.49 47.23
C LYS A 27 19.10 26.56 46.21
N ALA A 28 19.55 26.12 45.05
CA ALA A 28 20.04 26.97 43.97
C ALA A 28 19.08 28.12 43.61
N ASP A 29 19.63 29.29 43.29
CA ASP A 29 18.92 30.50 42.88
C ASP A 29 18.36 30.31 41.42
N ASN A 30 17.17 29.71 41.30
CA ASN A 30 16.45 29.49 40.06
C ASN A 30 16.19 30.81 39.32
N LYS A 31 16.00 31.90 40.05
CA LYS A 31 15.81 33.23 39.49
C LYS A 31 17.01 33.69 38.68
N ARG A 32 18.24 33.48 39.19
CA ARG A 32 19.47 33.80 38.46
C ARG A 32 19.63 32.93 37.21
N LEU A 33 19.32 31.65 37.33
CA LEU A 33 19.40 30.71 36.22
C LEU A 33 18.44 31.10 35.09
N ILE A 34 17.16 31.32 35.38
CA ILE A 34 16.14 31.73 34.44
C ILE A 34 16.53 33.07 33.76
N ARG A 35 16.97 34.05 34.55
CA ARG A 35 17.36 35.35 34.02
C ARG A 35 18.59 35.27 33.08
N ARG A 36 19.52 34.38 33.35
CA ARG A 36 20.67 34.11 32.50
C ARG A 36 20.18 33.50 31.18
N LYS A 37 19.32 32.48 31.22
CA LYS A 37 18.75 31.81 30.06
C LYS A 37 17.96 32.76 29.16
N ILE A 38 17.13 33.63 29.72
CA ILE A 38 16.36 34.63 28.98
C ILE A 38 17.32 35.60 28.24
N ARG A 39 18.43 36.00 28.87
CA ARG A 39 19.43 36.85 28.21
C ARG A 39 20.20 36.13 27.10
N GLU A 40 20.55 34.86 27.32
CA GLU A 40 21.18 34.01 26.28
C GLU A 40 20.30 33.92 25.02
N LEU A 41 18.98 33.95 25.19
CA LEU A 41 17.99 33.97 24.09
C LEU A 41 17.74 35.38 23.49
N GLY A 42 18.47 36.40 23.96
CA GLY A 42 18.34 37.77 23.43
C GLY A 42 17.17 38.57 24.03
N PHE A 43 16.48 38.07 25.04
CA PHE A 43 15.35 38.76 25.68
C PHE A 43 15.75 39.45 26.97
N THR A 44 14.95 40.44 27.38
CA THR A 44 15.09 41.15 28.67
C THR A 44 13.88 40.83 29.52
N ALA A 45 14.13 40.32 30.75
CA ALA A 45 13.10 40.11 31.74
C ALA A 45 13.20 41.15 32.86
N ASN A 46 12.09 41.78 33.19
CA ASN A 46 11.96 42.71 34.29
C ASN A 46 11.41 41.97 35.54
N GLU A 47 11.99 42.25 36.70
CA GLU A 47 11.48 41.69 37.96
C GLU A 47 10.26 42.48 38.41
N MET A 48 9.22 41.73 38.85
CA MET A 48 8.01 42.31 39.41
C MET A 48 8.20 42.64 40.91
N PHE A 49 9.21 43.46 41.18
CA PHE A 49 9.53 43.83 42.58
C PHE A 49 8.36 44.59 43.22
N GLY A 50 7.83 44.07 44.34
CA GLY A 50 6.69 44.65 45.06
C GLY A 50 5.32 44.44 44.36
N ARG A 51 5.32 43.76 43.18
CA ARG A 51 4.13 43.50 42.36
C ARG A 51 3.93 42.03 42.05
N GLN A 52 4.46 41.14 42.88
CA GLN A 52 4.36 39.69 42.69
C GLN A 52 2.90 39.21 42.75
N ALA A 53 2.09 39.86 43.63
CA ALA A 53 0.64 39.55 43.71
C ALA A 53 -0.11 39.92 42.40
N ASP A 54 0.21 41.07 41.78
CA ASP A 54 -0.36 41.47 40.50
C ASP A 54 0.03 40.47 39.40
N ALA A 55 1.32 40.05 39.38
CA ALA A 55 1.80 39.06 38.41
C ALA A 55 1.10 37.71 38.59
N TYR A 56 0.94 37.26 39.83
CA TYR A 56 0.21 36.05 40.13
C TYR A 56 -1.24 36.11 39.68
N LEU A 57 -1.97 37.18 40.01
CA LEU A 57 -3.35 37.40 39.59
C LEU A 57 -3.49 37.45 38.05
N THR A 58 -2.52 38.07 37.36
CA THR A 58 -2.52 38.11 35.87
C THR A 58 -2.22 36.72 35.28
N SER A 59 -1.49 35.84 35.96
CA SER A 59 -1.21 34.48 35.47
C SER A 59 -2.34 33.48 35.70
N GLU A 60 -3.31 33.80 36.54
CA GLU A 60 -4.50 32.98 36.75
C GLU A 60 -5.48 33.09 35.56
N PHE A 61 -6.31 32.08 35.37
CA PHE A 61 -7.32 32.02 34.25
C PHE A 61 -8.47 33.02 34.42
N ALA A 62 -8.28 34.13 35.08
CA ALA A 62 -9.33 35.10 35.42
C ALA A 62 -9.55 36.19 34.38
N ALA A 63 -8.89 36.15 33.23
CA ALA A 63 -8.94 37.19 32.17
C ALA A 63 -8.75 38.64 32.68
N TYR A 64 -7.96 38.80 33.78
CA TYR A 64 -7.72 40.08 34.44
C TYR A 64 -6.23 40.42 34.40
N ASP A 65 -5.86 41.48 33.66
CA ASP A 65 -4.47 41.99 33.65
C ASP A 65 -4.25 43.03 34.74
N ALA A 66 -3.78 42.57 35.92
CA ALA A 66 -3.41 43.44 37.00
C ALA A 66 -2.05 44.16 36.76
N VAL A 67 -1.19 43.59 35.90
CA VAL A 67 0.15 44.10 35.61
C VAL A 67 0.12 45.26 34.65
N LYS A 68 -0.75 45.26 33.65
CA LYS A 68 -0.98 46.32 32.65
C LYS A 68 0.31 46.74 31.89
N ILE A 69 1.09 45.76 31.44
CA ILE A 69 2.33 45.99 30.67
C ILE A 69 2.33 45.20 29.39
N SER A 70 1.15 44.92 28.84
CA SER A 70 0.96 44.19 27.59
C SER A 70 1.65 44.88 26.40
N ARG A 71 1.97 44.06 25.41
CA ARG A 71 2.46 44.53 24.08
C ARG A 71 1.63 43.89 23.01
N GLY A 72 1.35 44.65 21.95
CA GLY A 72 0.67 44.13 20.77
C GLY A 72 1.56 43.12 20.02
N ILE A 73 1.13 41.88 19.95
CA ILE A 73 1.78 40.80 19.19
C ILE A 73 0.76 40.29 18.16
N GLN A 74 1.23 39.98 16.95
CA GLN A 74 0.39 39.44 15.86
C GLN A 74 -0.16 38.05 16.23
N SER A 75 -1.38 37.75 15.76
CA SER A 75 -2.05 36.47 16.00
C SER A 75 -1.19 35.27 15.64
N SER A 76 -0.50 35.27 14.52
CA SER A 76 0.42 34.21 14.11
C SER A 76 1.58 34.00 15.11
N SER A 77 2.11 35.10 15.64
CA SER A 77 3.20 35.01 16.65
C SER A 77 2.69 34.53 18.00
N VAL A 78 1.47 34.91 18.41
CA VAL A 78 0.84 34.40 19.63
C VAL A 78 0.52 32.91 19.48
N ALA A 79 0.00 32.48 18.34
CA ALA A 79 -0.24 31.08 18.03
C ALA A 79 1.05 30.25 18.08
N ALA A 80 2.16 30.77 17.57
CA ALA A 80 3.48 30.13 17.66
C ALA A 80 4.01 29.96 19.09
N CYS A 81 3.53 30.77 20.05
CA CYS A 81 3.89 30.68 21.47
C CYS A 81 3.04 29.66 22.25
N PHE A 82 2.03 29.04 21.62
CA PHE A 82 1.16 28.08 22.28
C PHE A 82 1.92 26.78 22.64
N PRO A 83 2.15 26.50 23.96
CA PRO A 83 3.06 25.43 24.36
C PRO A 83 2.41 24.05 24.42
N PHE A 84 1.10 23.98 24.21
CA PHE A 84 0.31 22.76 24.41
C PHE A 84 -0.01 22.05 23.09
N VAL A 85 0.73 22.33 22.01
CA VAL A 85 0.63 21.60 20.77
C VAL A 85 1.43 20.31 20.92
N SER A 86 0.73 19.20 21.07
CA SER A 86 1.31 17.87 20.99
C SER A 86 1.02 17.33 19.58
N ASN A 87 2.07 16.94 18.88
CA ASN A 87 1.97 16.16 17.65
C ASN A 87 1.99 14.64 17.98
N ALA A 88 1.64 14.27 19.21
CA ALA A 88 1.54 12.87 19.58
C ALA A 88 0.44 12.20 18.74
N VAL A 89 0.80 11.09 18.12
CA VAL A 89 -0.15 10.18 17.49
C VAL A 89 -0.28 9.00 18.45
N ASP A 90 -1.43 8.89 19.11
CA ASP A 90 -1.68 7.92 20.17
C ASP A 90 -3.09 7.33 20.04
N ASP A 91 -3.29 6.55 18.98
CA ASP A 91 -4.53 5.81 18.78
C ASP A 91 -4.59 4.62 19.75
N ALA A 92 -5.73 4.40 20.41
CA ALA A 92 -5.90 3.40 21.47
C ALA A 92 -5.60 1.96 21.00
N ASP A 93 -5.97 1.62 19.78
CA ASP A 93 -5.72 0.31 19.15
C ASP A 93 -4.56 0.38 18.14
N GLY A 94 -3.72 1.42 18.24
CA GLY A 94 -2.64 1.69 17.31
C GLY A 94 -1.45 0.73 17.44
N ILE A 95 -0.79 0.46 16.32
CA ILE A 95 0.53 -0.19 16.31
C ILE A 95 1.64 0.85 16.45
N LEU A 96 2.70 0.51 17.16
CA LEU A 96 3.87 1.37 17.32
C LEU A 96 4.65 1.43 16.00
N ILE A 97 4.70 2.59 15.36
CA ILE A 97 5.44 2.77 14.10
C ILE A 97 6.76 3.52 14.27
N GLY A 98 6.95 4.18 15.41
CA GLY A 98 8.15 4.98 15.65
C GLY A 98 7.93 5.99 16.76
N GLU A 99 8.65 7.11 16.68
CA GLU A 99 8.60 8.16 17.69
C GLU A 99 8.67 9.57 17.06
N ASN A 100 8.00 10.50 17.73
CA ASN A 100 8.20 11.94 17.56
C ASN A 100 8.24 12.57 18.95
N LYS A 101 9.42 12.53 19.62
CA LYS A 101 9.61 12.83 21.04
C LYS A 101 8.81 11.92 21.98
N LEU A 102 7.68 11.42 21.55
CA LEU A 102 6.82 10.44 22.20
C LEU A 102 6.63 9.26 21.23
N PRO A 103 6.37 8.04 21.75
CA PRO A 103 5.99 6.92 20.91
C PRO A 103 4.77 7.27 20.04
N ALA A 104 4.79 6.84 18.78
CA ALA A 104 3.70 7.07 17.83
C ALA A 104 2.94 5.77 17.58
N PHE A 105 1.70 5.72 18.07
CA PHE A 105 0.78 4.61 17.87
C PHE A 105 -0.27 5.01 16.84
N VAL A 106 -0.38 4.25 15.75
CA VAL A 106 -1.32 4.53 14.65
C VAL A 106 -2.23 3.34 14.43
N ASP A 107 -3.54 3.57 14.53
CA ASP A 107 -4.54 2.61 14.09
C ASP A 107 -4.90 2.84 12.61
N PHE A 108 -4.26 2.06 11.72
CA PHE A 108 -4.52 2.12 10.28
C PHE A 108 -5.89 1.59 9.87
N PHE A 109 -6.61 0.92 10.77
CA PHE A 109 -7.93 0.36 10.51
C PHE A 109 -9.06 1.14 11.20
N LYS A 110 -8.75 2.24 11.86
CA LYS A 110 -9.72 3.19 12.40
C LYS A 110 -10.69 3.64 11.30
N ARG A 111 -11.97 3.74 11.66
CA ARG A 111 -13.05 4.16 10.75
C ARG A 111 -13.91 5.21 11.40
N ASP A 112 -13.94 6.38 10.77
CA ASP A 112 -14.82 7.50 11.13
C ASP A 112 -15.04 8.40 9.92
N SER A 113 -15.49 9.64 10.13
CA SER A 113 -15.74 10.61 9.05
C SER A 113 -14.48 11.04 8.30
N GLU A 114 -13.28 10.95 8.93
CA GLU A 114 -12.00 11.35 8.34
C GLU A 114 -11.23 10.14 7.80
N TYR A 115 -11.38 8.96 8.41
CA TYR A 115 -10.64 7.74 8.09
C TYR A 115 -11.52 6.73 7.37
N VAL A 116 -11.61 6.89 6.05
CA VAL A 116 -12.55 6.11 5.21
C VAL A 116 -11.98 4.80 4.68
N ASN A 117 -10.66 4.63 4.67
CA ASN A 117 -9.96 3.40 4.25
C ASN A 117 -8.61 3.27 4.98
N SER A 118 -7.85 2.20 4.67
CA SER A 118 -6.53 1.92 5.28
C SER A 118 -5.38 2.04 4.29
N ASN A 119 -5.64 2.34 3.02
CA ASN A 119 -4.62 2.28 2.00
C ASN A 119 -3.51 3.30 2.25
N MET A 120 -2.28 2.91 1.95
CA MET A 120 -1.08 3.70 2.23
C MET A 120 -0.16 3.79 1.02
N VAL A 121 0.46 4.95 0.85
CA VAL A 121 1.63 5.11 0.00
C VAL A 121 2.88 5.36 0.86
N VAL A 122 3.99 4.74 0.48
CA VAL A 122 5.32 4.97 1.06
C VAL A 122 6.23 5.50 -0.04
N ILE A 123 6.66 6.75 0.10
CA ILE A 123 7.44 7.45 -0.92
C ILE A 123 8.77 7.90 -0.35
N GLY A 124 9.85 7.84 -1.13
CA GLY A 124 11.14 8.38 -0.73
C GLY A 124 12.28 7.89 -1.60
N LYS A 125 13.38 8.64 -1.66
CA LYS A 125 14.56 8.24 -2.42
C LYS A 125 15.15 6.91 -1.94
N SER A 126 15.94 6.26 -2.80
CA SER A 126 16.65 5.03 -2.42
C SER A 126 17.50 5.25 -1.16
N GLY A 127 17.52 4.27 -0.25
CA GLY A 127 18.27 4.32 1.01
C GLY A 127 17.69 5.27 2.08
N SER A 128 16.51 5.86 1.89
CA SER A 128 15.89 6.77 2.86
C SER A 128 15.27 6.06 4.09
N GLY A 129 15.00 4.76 4.00
CA GLY A 129 14.42 3.97 5.08
C GLY A 129 13.05 3.35 4.76
N LYS A 130 12.56 3.44 3.51
CA LYS A 130 11.26 2.88 3.09
C LYS A 130 11.08 1.40 3.44
N SER A 131 12.03 0.56 3.00
CA SER A 131 11.95 -0.89 3.23
C SER A 131 12.04 -1.24 4.72
N TYR A 132 12.82 -0.48 5.50
CA TYR A 132 12.85 -0.64 6.95
C TYR A 132 11.49 -0.33 7.58
N ALA A 133 10.84 0.76 7.18
CA ALA A 133 9.51 1.12 7.64
C ALA A 133 8.47 0.07 7.23
N ALA A 134 8.50 -0.38 5.98
CA ALA A 134 7.60 -1.41 5.50
C ALA A 134 7.77 -2.72 6.29
N LYS A 135 9.01 -3.18 6.49
CA LYS A 135 9.28 -4.38 7.30
C LYS A 135 8.78 -4.21 8.75
N THR A 136 8.97 -3.02 9.37
CA THR A 136 8.46 -2.72 10.70
C THR A 136 6.94 -2.84 10.76
N LEU A 137 6.23 -2.19 9.84
CA LEU A 137 4.77 -2.26 9.73
C LEU A 137 4.28 -3.70 9.53
N LEU A 138 4.89 -4.43 8.59
CA LEU A 138 4.49 -5.80 8.28
C LEU A 138 4.71 -6.76 9.44
N THR A 139 5.79 -6.56 10.22
CA THR A 139 6.04 -7.37 11.41
C THR A 139 4.99 -7.10 12.49
N HIS A 140 4.59 -5.84 12.68
CA HIS A 140 3.48 -5.51 13.57
C HIS A 140 2.16 -6.14 13.10
N PHE A 141 1.82 -6.01 11.82
CA PHE A 141 0.60 -6.63 11.28
C PHE A 141 0.63 -8.15 11.39
N ALA A 142 1.79 -8.79 11.18
CA ALA A 142 1.95 -10.23 11.38
C ALA A 142 1.72 -10.62 12.85
N SER A 143 2.22 -9.82 13.80
CA SER A 143 1.98 -10.05 15.24
C SER A 143 0.51 -9.93 15.63
N CYS A 144 -0.27 -9.15 14.88
CA CYS A 144 -1.72 -9.03 15.01
C CYS A 144 -2.49 -10.09 14.19
N ASN A 145 -1.82 -11.15 13.73
CA ASN A 145 -2.42 -12.25 12.94
C ASN A 145 -3.04 -11.79 11.60
N ALA A 146 -2.54 -10.73 10.99
CA ALA A 146 -2.97 -10.33 9.66
C ALA A 146 -2.49 -11.33 8.59
N LYS A 147 -3.28 -11.47 7.52
CA LYS A 147 -2.86 -12.15 6.29
C LYS A 147 -2.11 -11.15 5.40
N ILE A 148 -0.86 -11.44 5.05
CA ILE A 148 0.03 -10.49 4.38
C ILE A 148 0.54 -11.08 3.07
N PHE A 149 0.38 -10.33 1.99
CA PHE A 149 0.93 -10.63 0.68
C PHE A 149 1.87 -9.51 0.23
N VAL A 150 3.08 -9.87 -0.19
CA VAL A 150 4.09 -8.94 -0.67
C VAL A 150 4.46 -9.28 -2.10
N LEU A 151 4.29 -8.33 -3.03
CA LEU A 151 4.87 -8.40 -4.38
C LEU A 151 6.26 -7.78 -4.32
N ASP A 152 7.28 -8.61 -4.41
CA ASP A 152 8.68 -8.26 -4.15
C ASP A 152 9.51 -8.40 -5.44
N PRO A 153 9.75 -7.29 -6.17
CA PRO A 153 10.54 -7.32 -7.40
C PRO A 153 12.06 -7.34 -7.16
N GLU A 154 12.52 -6.97 -5.97
CA GLU A 154 13.95 -6.84 -5.65
C GLU A 154 14.45 -7.89 -4.64
N GLY A 155 13.57 -8.68 -4.04
CA GLY A 155 13.92 -9.73 -3.08
C GLY A 155 14.23 -9.22 -1.68
N GLU A 156 13.74 -8.04 -1.32
CA GLU A 156 14.03 -7.42 -0.03
C GLU A 156 13.30 -8.06 1.15
N TYR A 157 12.18 -8.74 0.92
CA TYR A 157 11.33 -9.33 1.96
C TYR A 157 11.52 -10.84 2.16
N LEU A 158 12.40 -11.48 1.39
CA LEU A 158 12.61 -12.93 1.43
C LEU A 158 13.04 -13.43 2.82
N THR A 159 13.96 -12.70 3.49
CA THR A 159 14.43 -13.04 4.82
C THR A 159 13.35 -12.85 5.87
N LEU A 160 12.64 -11.72 5.83
CA LEU A 160 11.51 -11.45 6.72
C LEU A 160 10.44 -12.55 6.59
N ALA A 161 10.06 -12.91 5.36
CA ALA A 161 9.09 -13.97 5.12
C ALA A 161 9.49 -15.29 5.77
N LYS A 162 10.77 -15.70 5.62
CA LYS A 162 11.28 -16.93 6.24
C LYS A 162 11.28 -16.85 7.77
N ASN A 163 11.70 -15.73 8.34
CA ASN A 163 11.79 -15.55 9.79
C ASN A 163 10.40 -15.49 10.45
N LEU A 164 9.38 -15.01 9.72
CA LEU A 164 7.98 -15.05 10.14
C LEU A 164 7.28 -16.39 9.83
N GLN A 165 8.04 -17.43 9.47
CA GLN A 165 7.50 -18.75 9.08
C GLN A 165 6.51 -18.66 7.91
N GLY A 166 6.66 -17.65 7.09
CA GLY A 166 5.87 -17.43 5.89
C GLY A 166 6.40 -18.19 4.68
N LYS A 167 5.72 -18.04 3.56
CA LYS A 167 6.03 -18.69 2.29
C LYS A 167 6.64 -17.70 1.29
N VAL A 168 7.71 -18.13 0.63
CA VAL A 168 8.30 -17.43 -0.50
C VAL A 168 7.96 -18.18 -1.77
N LEU A 169 7.37 -17.49 -2.73
CA LEU A 169 6.92 -18.04 -4.02
C LEU A 169 7.69 -17.37 -5.16
N ASP A 170 8.64 -18.09 -5.76
CA ASP A 170 9.32 -17.65 -6.97
C ASP A 170 8.35 -17.78 -8.15
N VAL A 171 7.77 -16.65 -8.58
CA VAL A 171 6.74 -16.62 -9.63
C VAL A 171 7.26 -16.96 -11.03
N ALA A 172 8.58 -16.97 -11.22
CA ALA A 172 9.22 -17.39 -12.48
C ALA A 172 9.55 -18.89 -12.52
N SER A 173 9.46 -19.59 -11.39
CA SER A 173 9.92 -20.98 -11.25
C SER A 173 8.82 -21.90 -10.75
N SER A 174 8.71 -23.07 -11.39
CA SER A 174 7.77 -24.13 -10.97
C SER A 174 8.17 -24.83 -9.66
N LYS A 175 9.32 -24.52 -9.08
CA LYS A 175 9.86 -25.28 -7.95
C LYS A 175 9.10 -25.10 -6.64
N HIS A 176 8.34 -23.99 -6.47
CA HIS A 176 7.67 -23.65 -5.22
C HIS A 176 6.19 -23.31 -5.36
N GLY A 177 5.59 -23.61 -6.47
CA GLY A 177 4.16 -23.42 -6.69
C GLY A 177 3.85 -23.13 -8.13
N LYS A 178 3.16 -24.07 -8.76
CA LYS A 178 2.63 -23.92 -10.11
C LYS A 178 1.24 -23.27 -10.00
N LEU A 179 0.93 -22.33 -10.84
CA LEU A 179 -0.41 -21.79 -11.00
C LEU A 179 -1.04 -22.38 -12.26
N ASN A 180 -2.11 -23.15 -12.09
CA ASN A 180 -2.90 -23.63 -13.22
C ASN A 180 -3.88 -22.54 -13.67
N PRO A 181 -3.75 -21.97 -14.87
CA PRO A 181 -4.68 -20.95 -15.33
C PRO A 181 -6.12 -21.45 -15.49
N PHE A 182 -6.32 -22.77 -15.61
CA PHE A 182 -7.67 -23.36 -15.72
C PHE A 182 -8.35 -23.56 -14.35
N GLN A 183 -7.66 -23.36 -13.26
CA GLN A 183 -8.30 -23.40 -11.94
C GLN A 183 -9.21 -22.19 -11.77
N ILE A 184 -10.51 -22.45 -11.59
CA ILE A 184 -11.50 -21.39 -11.40
C ILE A 184 -11.23 -20.73 -10.05
N ILE A 185 -11.10 -19.40 -10.08
CA ILE A 185 -10.82 -18.56 -8.94
C ILE A 185 -11.93 -17.51 -8.84
N SER A 186 -12.57 -17.39 -7.67
CA SER A 186 -13.56 -16.34 -7.40
C SER A 186 -12.94 -14.95 -7.50
N THR A 187 -13.74 -13.95 -7.84
CA THR A 187 -13.27 -12.58 -8.05
C THR A 187 -14.03 -11.57 -7.19
N LEU A 188 -13.45 -10.38 -7.01
CA LEU A 188 -14.10 -9.27 -6.29
C LEU A 188 -15.43 -8.80 -6.92
N ASP A 189 -15.70 -9.21 -8.16
CA ASP A 189 -16.91 -8.86 -8.89
C ASP A 189 -18.05 -9.89 -8.71
N ASP A 190 -17.79 -11.06 -8.13
CA ASP A 190 -18.75 -12.15 -7.96
C ASP A 190 -19.78 -11.91 -6.82
N GLU A 191 -19.86 -10.72 -6.25
CA GLU A 191 -20.72 -10.39 -5.09
C GLU A 191 -22.22 -10.32 -5.39
N ASN A 192 -22.67 -10.48 -6.64
CA ASN A 192 -24.07 -10.39 -7.00
C ASN A 192 -24.71 -11.75 -7.26
N ASP A 193 -25.45 -12.20 -6.31
CA ASP A 193 -26.65 -13.08 -6.30
C ASP A 193 -26.62 -14.52 -6.85
N ASP A 194 -25.65 -14.95 -7.66
CA ASP A 194 -25.55 -16.34 -8.17
C ASP A 194 -24.07 -16.84 -8.15
N GLY A 195 -23.41 -16.70 -7.02
CA GLY A 195 -21.95 -16.78 -6.82
C GLY A 195 -21.20 -17.84 -7.66
N THR A 196 -21.69 -19.07 -7.78
CA THR A 196 -21.01 -20.16 -8.51
C THR A 196 -21.08 -19.98 -10.02
N ARG A 197 -22.23 -19.52 -10.51
CA ARG A 197 -22.45 -19.32 -11.95
C ARG A 197 -21.65 -18.15 -12.49
N ASN A 198 -21.58 -17.08 -11.71
CA ASN A 198 -20.80 -15.91 -12.07
C ASN A 198 -19.31 -16.22 -12.08
N SER A 199 -18.78 -16.95 -11.10
CA SER A 199 -17.37 -17.31 -11.03
C SER A 199 -16.88 -18.10 -12.25
N PHE A 200 -17.70 -19.04 -12.77
CA PHE A 200 -17.36 -19.79 -13.97
C PHE A 200 -17.24 -18.88 -15.21
N PHE A 201 -18.23 -18.03 -15.45
CA PHE A 201 -18.21 -17.13 -16.62
C PHE A 201 -17.15 -16.02 -16.50
N SER A 202 -16.97 -15.44 -15.31
CA SER A 202 -15.91 -14.48 -15.03
C SER A 202 -14.53 -15.10 -15.27
N HIS A 203 -14.37 -16.37 -14.92
CA HIS A 203 -13.13 -17.09 -15.16
C HIS A 203 -12.86 -17.36 -16.64
N LEU A 204 -13.90 -17.64 -17.44
CA LEU A 204 -13.75 -17.76 -18.89
C LEU A 204 -13.33 -16.44 -19.55
N GLN A 205 -13.86 -15.31 -19.07
CA GLN A 205 -13.41 -13.98 -19.51
C GLN A 205 -11.94 -13.72 -19.15
N PHE A 206 -11.55 -14.11 -17.93
CA PHE A 206 -10.15 -14.06 -17.50
C PHE A 206 -9.25 -14.92 -18.40
N LEU A 207 -9.67 -16.15 -18.76
CA LEU A 207 -8.89 -17.01 -19.64
C LEU A 207 -8.77 -16.44 -21.06
N GLU A 208 -9.81 -15.77 -21.58
CA GLU A 208 -9.71 -15.07 -22.86
C GLU A 208 -8.65 -13.94 -22.79
N GLU A 209 -8.63 -13.17 -21.72
CA GLU A 209 -7.62 -12.12 -21.51
C GLU A 209 -6.21 -12.73 -21.39
N PHE A 210 -6.07 -13.80 -20.61
CA PHE A 210 -4.83 -14.55 -20.47
C PHE A 210 -4.33 -15.07 -21.83
N TYR A 211 -5.22 -15.62 -22.68
CA TYR A 211 -4.84 -16.05 -24.02
C TYR A 211 -4.43 -14.91 -24.93
N ARG A 212 -5.12 -13.77 -24.88
CA ARG A 212 -4.75 -12.57 -25.66
C ARG A 212 -3.34 -12.08 -25.34
N LEU A 213 -2.95 -12.13 -24.08
CA LEU A 213 -1.59 -11.78 -23.64
C LEU A 213 -0.55 -12.80 -24.07
N LEU A 214 -0.90 -14.08 -23.92
CA LEU A 214 0.03 -15.19 -24.13
C LEU A 214 0.26 -15.49 -25.61
N LEU A 215 -0.79 -15.38 -26.43
CA LEU A 215 -0.85 -15.82 -27.83
C LEU A 215 -0.90 -14.62 -28.77
N THR A 216 0.03 -13.67 -28.59
CA THR A 216 0.08 -12.48 -29.45
C THR A 216 0.18 -12.84 -30.93
N GLY A 217 -0.69 -12.25 -31.72
CA GLY A 217 -0.79 -12.52 -33.15
C GLY A 217 -1.71 -13.68 -33.55
N ILE A 218 -2.39 -14.34 -32.61
CA ILE A 218 -3.48 -15.28 -32.93
C ILE A 218 -4.63 -14.50 -33.56
N ASN A 219 -5.22 -15.05 -34.61
CA ASN A 219 -6.37 -14.44 -35.24
C ASN A 219 -7.66 -14.65 -34.43
N ALA A 220 -8.67 -13.80 -34.66
CA ALA A 220 -9.91 -13.82 -33.90
C ALA A 220 -10.65 -15.17 -33.97
N ASP A 221 -10.65 -15.80 -35.12
CA ASP A 221 -11.36 -17.09 -35.32
C ASP A 221 -10.68 -18.23 -34.55
N SER A 222 -9.34 -18.27 -34.55
CA SER A 222 -8.59 -19.25 -33.76
C SER A 222 -8.74 -19.00 -32.26
N LEU A 223 -8.81 -17.73 -31.81
CA LEU A 223 -9.05 -17.41 -30.40
C LEU A 223 -10.46 -17.84 -29.96
N GLU A 224 -11.47 -17.56 -30.80
CA GLU A 224 -12.85 -17.98 -30.52
C GLU A 224 -12.99 -19.51 -30.50
N LEU A 225 -12.30 -20.20 -31.38
CA LEU A 225 -12.24 -21.66 -31.36
C LEU A 225 -11.56 -22.17 -30.09
N LEU A 226 -10.47 -21.55 -29.66
CA LEU A 226 -9.80 -21.88 -28.40
C LEU A 226 -10.71 -21.70 -27.20
N ASN A 227 -11.51 -20.63 -27.16
CA ASN A 227 -12.49 -20.39 -26.08
C ASN A 227 -13.54 -21.53 -26.05
N LYS A 228 -14.03 -21.97 -27.20
CA LYS A 228 -14.96 -23.13 -27.31
C LYS A 228 -14.33 -24.42 -26.83
N LEU A 229 -13.07 -24.70 -27.21
CA LEU A 229 -12.33 -25.87 -26.72
C LEU A 229 -12.09 -25.81 -25.22
N THR A 230 -11.86 -24.61 -24.68
CA THR A 230 -11.71 -24.40 -23.23
C THR A 230 -12.99 -24.76 -22.48
N ILE A 231 -14.16 -24.35 -22.98
CA ILE A 231 -15.45 -24.75 -22.38
C ILE A 231 -15.64 -26.28 -22.47
N GLU A 232 -15.25 -26.89 -23.61
CA GLU A 232 -15.37 -28.34 -23.79
C GLU A 232 -14.48 -29.11 -22.81
N ILE A 233 -13.24 -28.68 -22.52
CA ILE A 233 -12.39 -29.39 -21.55
C ILE A 233 -12.94 -29.32 -20.12
N TYR A 234 -13.57 -28.20 -19.72
CA TYR A 234 -14.28 -28.13 -18.45
C TYR A 234 -15.44 -29.14 -18.41
N GLY A 235 -16.25 -29.19 -19.46
CA GLY A 235 -17.35 -30.15 -19.57
C GLY A 235 -16.89 -31.61 -19.48
N ARG A 236 -15.73 -31.96 -20.08
CA ARG A 236 -15.11 -33.29 -19.97
C ARG A 236 -14.66 -33.67 -18.56
N LYS A 237 -14.29 -32.67 -17.75
CA LYS A 237 -13.99 -32.83 -16.32
C LYS A 237 -15.24 -32.79 -15.43
N GLY A 238 -16.44 -32.65 -16.01
CA GLY A 238 -17.69 -32.51 -15.26
C GLY A 238 -17.90 -31.13 -14.63
N ILE A 239 -17.06 -30.15 -14.95
CA ILE A 239 -17.15 -28.80 -14.42
C ILE A 239 -18.08 -27.99 -15.33
N THR A 240 -19.20 -27.56 -14.78
CA THR A 240 -20.22 -26.77 -15.45
C THR A 240 -20.56 -25.52 -14.64
N PRO A 241 -21.27 -24.52 -15.20
CA PRO A 241 -21.70 -23.34 -14.45
C PRO A 241 -22.53 -23.62 -13.19
N MET A 242 -23.06 -24.83 -13.05
CA MET A 242 -23.90 -25.26 -11.92
C MET A 242 -23.15 -26.15 -10.92
N CYS A 243 -21.85 -26.40 -11.17
CA CYS A 243 -21.02 -27.26 -10.32
C CYS A 243 -20.66 -26.52 -9.02
N ASP A 244 -20.68 -27.22 -7.90
CA ASP A 244 -20.16 -26.69 -6.63
C ASP A 244 -18.63 -26.64 -6.69
N LEU A 245 -18.09 -25.45 -6.91
CA LEU A 245 -16.65 -25.21 -7.00
C LEU A 245 -15.92 -25.42 -5.67
N SER A 246 -16.62 -25.34 -4.54
CA SER A 246 -16.01 -25.53 -3.21
C SER A 246 -15.64 -26.99 -2.92
N ALA A 247 -16.24 -27.93 -3.64
CA ALA A 247 -15.94 -29.35 -3.53
C ALA A 247 -14.76 -29.81 -4.40
N LEU A 248 -14.26 -28.95 -5.30
CA LEU A 248 -13.20 -29.27 -6.23
C LEU A 248 -11.81 -29.05 -5.60
N THR A 249 -10.90 -29.98 -5.87
CA THR A 249 -9.47 -29.86 -5.55
C THR A 249 -8.68 -29.29 -6.75
N PRO A 250 -7.47 -28.74 -6.57
CA PRO A 250 -6.64 -28.29 -7.69
C PRO A 250 -6.37 -29.35 -8.78
N ALA A 251 -6.46 -30.65 -8.45
CA ALA A 251 -6.23 -31.75 -9.38
C ALA A 251 -7.44 -32.04 -10.28
N ASP A 252 -8.62 -31.56 -9.94
CA ASP A 252 -9.85 -31.79 -10.69
C ASP A 252 -9.96 -30.87 -11.92
N TYR A 253 -9.21 -29.78 -11.92
CA TYR A 253 -9.25 -28.81 -13.03
C TYR A 253 -8.48 -29.28 -14.27
N PRO A 254 -8.91 -28.86 -15.47
CA PRO A 254 -8.19 -29.13 -16.71
C PRO A 254 -6.74 -28.61 -16.69
N THR A 255 -5.91 -29.16 -17.55
CA THR A 255 -4.52 -28.75 -17.74
C THR A 255 -4.25 -28.44 -19.23
N PHE A 256 -3.08 -27.91 -19.55
CA PHE A 256 -2.66 -27.77 -20.94
C PHE A 256 -2.51 -29.11 -21.67
N ASP A 257 -2.24 -30.22 -20.94
CA ASP A 257 -2.24 -31.55 -21.55
C ASP A 257 -3.65 -31.98 -21.96
N ASP A 258 -4.66 -31.72 -21.13
CA ASP A 258 -6.06 -31.99 -21.48
C ASP A 258 -6.48 -31.19 -22.70
N LEU A 259 -6.11 -29.91 -22.77
CA LEU A 259 -6.40 -29.05 -23.93
C LEU A 259 -5.68 -29.55 -25.19
N ALA A 260 -4.41 -29.92 -25.11
CA ALA A 260 -3.65 -30.44 -26.23
C ALA A 260 -4.25 -31.76 -26.78
N ALA A 261 -4.63 -32.70 -25.89
CA ALA A 261 -5.26 -33.93 -26.24
C ALA A 261 -6.59 -33.69 -26.99
N LEU A 262 -7.39 -32.71 -26.53
CA LEU A 262 -8.62 -32.31 -27.22
C LEU A 262 -8.34 -31.74 -28.65
N ILE A 263 -7.31 -30.89 -28.77
CA ILE A 263 -6.93 -30.32 -30.09
C ILE A 263 -6.48 -31.43 -31.01
N ASP A 264 -5.67 -32.39 -30.57
CA ASP A 264 -5.22 -33.54 -31.36
C ASP A 264 -6.43 -34.40 -31.85
N GLU A 265 -7.41 -34.64 -31.00
CA GLU A 265 -8.66 -35.34 -31.35
C GLU A 265 -9.46 -34.57 -32.40
N LYS A 266 -9.65 -33.26 -32.20
CA LYS A 266 -10.40 -32.42 -33.18
C LYS A 266 -9.69 -32.28 -34.52
N LEU A 267 -8.37 -32.31 -34.57
CA LEU A 267 -7.59 -32.31 -35.80
C LEU A 267 -7.83 -33.59 -36.64
N ILE A 268 -8.00 -34.74 -35.98
CA ILE A 268 -8.34 -36.02 -36.64
C ILE A 268 -9.76 -35.96 -37.20
N GLN A 269 -10.70 -35.34 -36.48
CA GLN A 269 -12.11 -35.25 -36.81
C GLN A 269 -12.45 -34.14 -37.85
N ALA A 270 -11.54 -33.19 -38.05
CA ALA A 270 -11.80 -31.99 -38.86
C ALA A 270 -12.01 -32.37 -40.34
N GLY A 271 -13.24 -32.22 -40.79
CA GLY A 271 -13.66 -32.43 -42.19
C GLY A 271 -13.52 -31.18 -43.07
N ASP A 272 -13.27 -30.02 -42.48
CA ASP A 272 -13.17 -28.70 -43.12
C ASP A 272 -11.76 -28.14 -43.00
N ASP A 273 -11.22 -27.67 -44.16
CA ASP A 273 -9.84 -27.14 -44.20
C ASP A 273 -9.65 -25.87 -43.41
N TYR A 274 -10.69 -25.05 -43.25
CA TYR A 274 -10.62 -23.81 -42.45
C TYR A 274 -10.49 -24.11 -40.95
N ASN A 275 -11.35 -24.95 -40.41
CA ASN A 275 -11.28 -25.36 -39.00
C ASN A 275 -9.95 -26.10 -38.71
N ARG A 276 -9.48 -26.93 -39.65
CA ARG A 276 -8.18 -27.58 -39.54
C ARG A 276 -7.02 -26.57 -39.48
N ALA A 277 -7.08 -25.50 -40.27
CA ALA A 277 -6.08 -24.43 -40.26
C ALA A 277 -6.06 -23.70 -38.91
N CYS A 278 -7.22 -23.32 -38.35
CA CYS A 278 -7.35 -22.71 -37.04
C CYS A 278 -6.82 -23.61 -35.92
N LEU A 279 -7.18 -24.91 -35.95
CA LEU A 279 -6.68 -25.89 -34.94
C LEU A 279 -5.16 -26.04 -35.00
N LYS A 280 -4.52 -26.04 -36.18
CA LYS A 280 -3.06 -26.08 -36.28
C LYS A 280 -2.39 -24.84 -35.74
N VAL A 281 -2.99 -23.66 -35.90
CA VAL A 281 -2.50 -22.43 -35.29
C VAL A 281 -2.53 -22.57 -33.77
N ILE A 282 -3.65 -23.02 -33.20
CA ILE A 282 -3.80 -23.22 -31.75
C ILE A 282 -2.79 -24.26 -31.24
N GLU A 283 -2.67 -25.43 -31.92
CA GLU A 283 -1.73 -26.50 -31.62
C GLU A 283 -0.28 -25.96 -31.47
N ASN A 284 0.16 -25.17 -32.46
CA ASN A 284 1.51 -24.61 -32.49
C ASN A 284 1.77 -23.67 -31.28
N TYR A 285 0.75 -22.93 -30.83
CA TYR A 285 0.87 -22.08 -29.64
C TYR A 285 0.86 -22.91 -28.35
N ILE A 286 -0.08 -23.85 -28.21
CA ILE A 286 -0.28 -24.66 -27.00
C ILE A 286 0.85 -25.68 -26.80
N ALA A 287 1.49 -26.17 -27.87
CA ALA A 287 2.65 -27.08 -27.79
C ALA A 287 3.78 -26.58 -26.86
N LYS A 288 3.89 -25.26 -26.64
CA LYS A 288 4.90 -24.67 -25.75
C LYS A 288 4.60 -24.91 -24.26
N PHE A 289 3.33 -25.19 -23.91
CA PHE A 289 2.83 -25.23 -22.55
C PHE A 289 2.45 -26.64 -22.09
N LYS A 290 2.17 -27.59 -23.00
CA LYS A 290 1.92 -29.00 -22.68
C LYS A 290 3.18 -29.70 -22.20
N SER A 291 3.06 -30.88 -21.65
CA SER A 291 4.18 -31.71 -21.19
C SER A 291 5.24 -31.87 -22.28
N GLY A 292 6.51 -31.63 -21.91
CA GLY A 292 7.63 -31.58 -22.86
C GLY A 292 7.82 -30.23 -23.57
N GLY A 293 6.88 -29.31 -23.48
CA GLY A 293 7.02 -27.96 -24.01
C GLY A 293 7.94 -27.08 -23.15
N ARG A 294 8.59 -26.09 -23.76
CA ARG A 294 9.61 -25.23 -23.11
C ARG A 294 9.11 -24.46 -21.89
N ASN A 295 7.81 -24.19 -21.79
CA ASN A 295 7.17 -23.43 -20.72
C ASN A 295 6.17 -24.30 -19.92
N SER A 296 6.18 -25.62 -20.08
CA SER A 296 5.28 -26.55 -19.38
C SER A 296 5.37 -26.44 -17.85
N ASN A 297 6.54 -26.07 -17.36
CA ASN A 297 6.79 -25.93 -15.93
C ASN A 297 6.03 -24.79 -15.27
N LEU A 298 5.60 -23.77 -16.00
CA LEU A 298 4.93 -22.60 -15.43
C LEU A 298 3.48 -22.91 -15.06
N TRP A 299 2.73 -23.57 -15.96
CA TRP A 299 1.26 -23.61 -15.87
C TRP A 299 0.64 -25.02 -16.04
N ASN A 300 1.40 -26.01 -16.56
CA ASN A 300 0.83 -27.31 -16.85
C ASN A 300 0.82 -28.21 -15.61
N GLY A 301 -0.37 -28.63 -15.18
CA GLY A 301 -0.59 -29.47 -14.01
C GLY A 301 -1.40 -28.77 -12.91
N ALA A 302 -1.71 -29.46 -11.83
CA ALA A 302 -2.44 -28.91 -10.71
C ALA A 302 -1.69 -27.75 -10.05
N SER A 303 -2.43 -26.76 -9.56
CA SER A 303 -1.83 -25.67 -8.78
C SER A 303 -1.26 -26.21 -7.46
N GLY A 304 0.00 -25.86 -7.19
CA GLY A 304 0.65 -26.12 -5.90
C GLY A 304 0.67 -24.89 -4.99
N PHE A 305 -0.16 -23.94 -5.29
CA PHE A 305 -0.25 -22.64 -4.63
C PHE A 305 -1.28 -22.68 -3.50
N GLU A 306 -1.09 -23.55 -2.52
CA GLU A 306 -1.83 -23.46 -1.27
C GLU A 306 -1.05 -22.59 -0.29
N THR A 307 -1.68 -21.56 0.20
CA THR A 307 -1.08 -20.60 1.14
C THR A 307 -1.95 -20.48 2.37
N ASP A 308 -1.79 -21.43 3.29
CA ASP A 308 -2.39 -21.31 4.62
C ASP A 308 -1.56 -20.33 5.51
N GLU A 309 -0.31 -20.11 5.15
CA GLU A 309 0.59 -19.21 5.88
C GLU A 309 0.09 -17.76 5.84
N ASN A 310 0.21 -17.08 6.98
CA ASN A 310 -0.23 -15.69 7.11
C ASN A 310 0.68 -14.68 6.41
N PHE A 311 1.92 -15.04 6.07
CA PHE A 311 2.85 -14.19 5.34
C PHE A 311 3.30 -14.86 4.05
N VAL A 312 3.02 -14.26 2.91
CA VAL A 312 3.37 -14.78 1.58
C VAL A 312 4.10 -13.72 0.78
N CYS A 313 5.33 -14.03 0.36
CA CYS A 313 6.14 -13.16 -0.48
C CYS A 313 6.23 -13.73 -1.90
N PHE A 314 5.77 -12.98 -2.89
CA PHE A 314 5.92 -13.29 -4.30
C PHE A 314 7.22 -12.68 -4.83
N ASP A 315 8.21 -13.50 -5.10
CA ASP A 315 9.48 -13.08 -5.69
C ASP A 315 9.33 -12.91 -7.20
N PHE A 316 9.34 -11.65 -7.64
CA PHE A 316 9.23 -11.26 -9.05
C PHE A 316 10.58 -11.03 -9.73
N GLN A 317 11.71 -11.13 -9.04
CA GLN A 317 13.05 -10.78 -9.56
C GLN A 317 13.34 -11.41 -10.92
N LYS A 318 13.19 -12.73 -11.00
CA LYS A 318 13.49 -13.48 -12.23
C LYS A 318 12.47 -13.25 -13.34
N LEU A 319 11.22 -13.03 -12.98
CA LEU A 319 10.16 -12.77 -13.95
C LEU A 319 10.38 -11.43 -14.66
N LEU A 320 10.66 -10.38 -13.90
CA LEU A 320 10.90 -9.03 -14.44
C LEU A 320 12.23 -8.91 -15.17
N ALA A 321 13.26 -9.67 -14.76
CA ALA A 321 14.53 -9.75 -15.48
C ALA A 321 14.40 -10.48 -16.84
N ASN A 322 13.33 -11.24 -17.06
CA ASN A 322 13.11 -11.97 -18.30
C ASN A 322 12.64 -11.03 -19.41
N LYS A 323 13.36 -11.00 -20.53
CA LYS A 323 13.01 -10.16 -21.68
C LYS A 323 11.73 -10.58 -22.43
N ASN A 324 11.13 -11.73 -22.07
CA ASN A 324 9.88 -12.19 -22.68
C ASN A 324 8.67 -11.58 -21.96
N GLY A 325 8.31 -10.36 -22.35
CA GLY A 325 7.21 -9.61 -21.77
C GLY A 325 5.84 -10.31 -21.84
N GLN A 326 5.61 -11.19 -22.81
CA GLN A 326 4.34 -11.93 -22.96
C GLN A 326 4.11 -12.90 -21.80
N ILE A 327 5.13 -13.71 -21.49
CA ILE A 327 5.06 -14.67 -20.37
C ILE A 327 5.00 -13.93 -19.05
N ALA A 328 5.77 -12.86 -18.91
CA ALA A 328 5.76 -12.04 -17.70
C ALA A 328 4.38 -11.42 -17.43
N ASN A 329 3.75 -10.84 -18.47
CA ASN A 329 2.39 -10.28 -18.36
C ASN A 329 1.34 -11.34 -18.02
N ALA A 330 1.38 -12.49 -18.70
CA ALA A 330 0.42 -13.57 -18.43
C ALA A 330 0.57 -14.14 -17.03
N GLN A 331 1.82 -14.32 -16.55
CA GLN A 331 2.08 -14.79 -15.20
C GLN A 331 1.68 -13.74 -14.14
N MET A 332 1.95 -12.47 -14.42
CA MET A 332 1.54 -11.37 -13.56
C MET A 332 0.01 -11.33 -13.42
N LEU A 333 -0.72 -11.38 -14.52
CA LEU A 333 -2.19 -11.43 -14.53
C LEU A 333 -2.69 -12.58 -13.63
N LEU A 334 -2.09 -13.76 -13.75
CA LEU A 334 -2.48 -14.93 -12.99
C LEU A 334 -2.21 -14.78 -11.48
N VAL A 335 -1.05 -14.23 -11.09
CA VAL A 335 -0.72 -13.95 -9.69
C VAL A 335 -1.65 -12.90 -9.10
N LEU A 336 -1.93 -11.83 -9.84
CA LEU A 336 -2.83 -10.76 -9.37
C LEU A 336 -4.26 -11.28 -9.18
N LYS A 337 -4.72 -12.15 -10.09
CA LYS A 337 -6.01 -12.81 -9.96
C LYS A 337 -6.08 -13.73 -8.74
N TYR A 338 -4.99 -14.44 -8.47
CA TYR A 338 -4.87 -15.26 -7.25
C TYR A 338 -4.96 -14.39 -5.99
N LEU A 339 -4.32 -13.21 -5.97
CA LEU A 339 -4.40 -12.27 -4.85
C LEU A 339 -5.83 -11.77 -4.61
N GLU A 340 -6.57 -11.44 -5.66
CA GLU A 340 -7.99 -11.06 -5.53
C GLU A 340 -8.80 -12.17 -4.83
N ASN A 341 -8.59 -13.42 -5.25
CA ASN A 341 -9.24 -14.57 -4.60
C ASN A 341 -8.87 -14.70 -3.12
N GLU A 342 -7.61 -14.50 -2.76
CA GLU A 342 -7.18 -14.59 -1.35
C GLU A 342 -7.81 -13.48 -0.49
N VAL A 343 -8.03 -12.30 -1.06
CA VAL A 343 -8.77 -11.21 -0.38
C VAL A 343 -10.21 -11.64 -0.07
N ILE A 344 -10.89 -12.27 -1.04
CA ILE A 344 -12.26 -12.80 -0.85
C ILE A 344 -12.26 -13.93 0.18
N ARG A 345 -11.35 -14.89 0.05
CA ARG A 345 -11.22 -16.01 0.99
C ARG A 345 -10.98 -15.55 2.43
N ASN A 346 -10.23 -14.46 2.62
CA ASN A 346 -10.04 -13.88 3.95
C ASN A 346 -11.35 -13.33 4.55
N ARG A 347 -12.18 -12.67 3.74
CA ARG A 347 -13.53 -12.22 4.15
C ARG A 347 -14.38 -13.42 4.57
N ASP A 348 -14.44 -14.45 3.74
CA ASP A 348 -15.25 -15.63 3.98
C ASP A 348 -14.76 -16.39 5.23
N TYR A 349 -13.43 -16.44 5.43
CA TYR A 349 -12.85 -16.95 6.67
C TYR A 349 -13.33 -16.16 7.90
N ASN A 350 -13.31 -14.83 7.84
CA ASN A 350 -13.77 -13.97 8.92
C ASN A 350 -15.26 -14.19 9.23
N LEU A 351 -16.10 -14.24 8.19
CA LEU A 351 -17.53 -14.50 8.34
C LEU A 351 -17.82 -15.87 8.96
N LYS A 352 -17.11 -16.92 8.52
CA LYS A 352 -17.30 -18.29 9.01
C LYS A 352 -16.84 -18.46 10.46
N ASN A 353 -15.74 -17.79 10.87
CA ASN A 353 -15.12 -17.98 12.18
C ASN A 353 -15.45 -16.86 13.17
N GLY A 354 -16.20 -15.83 12.77
CA GLY A 354 -16.48 -14.67 13.62
C GLY A 354 -15.23 -13.89 14.01
N THR A 355 -14.22 -13.83 13.13
CA THR A 355 -12.94 -13.14 13.33
C THR A 355 -12.88 -11.85 12.54
N ASP A 356 -11.91 -10.99 12.88
CA ASP A 356 -11.65 -9.71 12.22
C ASP A 356 -10.22 -9.66 11.65
N ARG A 357 -9.75 -10.78 11.06
CA ARG A 357 -8.41 -10.88 10.50
C ARG A 357 -8.24 -9.89 9.35
N LYS A 358 -7.26 -9.00 9.48
CA LYS A 358 -6.91 -8.02 8.45
C LYS A 358 -6.17 -8.70 7.29
N ILE A 359 -6.30 -8.11 6.09
CA ILE A 359 -5.52 -8.54 4.92
C ILE A 359 -4.71 -7.36 4.38
N ILE A 360 -3.41 -7.58 4.18
CA ILE A 360 -2.47 -6.56 3.74
C ILE A 360 -1.88 -7.00 2.40
N VAL A 361 -1.97 -6.16 1.40
CA VAL A 361 -1.32 -6.35 0.10
C VAL A 361 -0.28 -5.27 -0.10
N VAL A 362 0.97 -5.66 -0.24
CA VAL A 362 2.10 -4.75 -0.45
C VAL A 362 2.60 -4.87 -1.87
N VAL A 363 2.70 -3.74 -2.55
CA VAL A 363 3.33 -3.63 -3.87
C VAL A 363 4.61 -2.82 -3.70
N ASP A 364 5.73 -3.51 -3.58
CA ASP A 364 7.03 -2.85 -3.46
C ASP A 364 7.55 -2.44 -4.82
N GLU A 365 8.34 -1.35 -4.85
CA GLU A 365 8.86 -0.74 -6.08
C GLU A 365 7.78 -0.68 -7.19
N CYS A 366 6.61 -0.14 -6.84
CA CYS A 366 5.42 -0.19 -7.67
C CYS A 366 5.63 0.41 -9.07
N HIS A 367 6.65 1.27 -9.24
CA HIS A 367 7.02 1.80 -10.55
C HIS A 367 7.38 0.71 -11.57
N LEU A 368 7.88 -0.45 -11.13
CA LEU A 368 8.16 -1.59 -12.00
C LEU A 368 6.88 -2.27 -12.52
N PHE A 369 5.76 -2.06 -11.82
CA PHE A 369 4.44 -2.56 -12.19
C PHE A 369 3.58 -1.52 -12.93
N ILE A 370 3.94 -0.23 -12.87
CA ILE A 370 3.25 0.87 -13.56
C ILE A 370 3.76 1.07 -15.00
N ASP A 371 4.77 0.33 -15.43
CA ASP A 371 5.31 0.38 -16.79
C ASP A 371 4.21 0.06 -17.83
N GLU A 372 4.19 0.77 -18.95
CA GLU A 372 3.31 0.51 -20.11
C GLU A 372 3.40 -0.94 -20.62
N LYS A 373 4.49 -1.63 -20.31
CA LYS A 373 4.66 -3.06 -20.55
C LYS A 373 3.72 -3.93 -19.71
N TYR A 374 3.22 -3.42 -18.57
CA TYR A 374 2.41 -4.17 -17.62
C TYR A 374 1.10 -3.45 -17.26
N PRO A 375 0.24 -3.11 -18.23
CA PRO A 375 -0.98 -2.32 -18.01
C PRO A 375 -1.93 -2.98 -17.00
N ILE A 376 -1.90 -4.31 -16.93
CA ILE A 376 -2.74 -5.12 -16.04
C ILE A 376 -2.39 -4.86 -14.56
N ALA A 377 -1.11 -4.70 -14.24
CA ALA A 377 -0.69 -4.46 -12.86
C ALA A 377 -1.21 -3.12 -12.34
N LEU A 378 -1.18 -2.07 -13.18
CA LEU A 378 -1.75 -0.78 -12.83
C LEU A 378 -3.28 -0.84 -12.64
N ASP A 379 -3.99 -1.56 -13.50
CA ASP A 379 -5.43 -1.78 -13.37
C ASP A 379 -5.77 -2.56 -12.09
N PHE A 380 -5.01 -3.59 -11.78
CA PHE A 380 -5.14 -4.34 -10.52
C PHE A 380 -4.98 -3.42 -9.31
N MET A 381 -3.88 -2.66 -9.19
CA MET A 381 -3.66 -1.74 -8.07
C MET A 381 -4.81 -0.75 -7.92
N TYR A 382 -5.28 -0.18 -9.04
CA TYR A 382 -6.40 0.75 -9.03
C TYR A 382 -7.71 0.12 -8.52
N GLN A 383 -8.03 -1.10 -8.97
CA GLN A 383 -9.22 -1.82 -8.51
C GLN A 383 -9.07 -2.26 -7.06
N MET A 384 -7.88 -2.73 -6.67
CA MET A 384 -7.58 -3.14 -5.32
C MET A 384 -7.73 -1.96 -4.35
N ALA A 385 -7.10 -0.82 -4.63
CA ALA A 385 -7.20 0.38 -3.82
C ALA A 385 -8.66 0.80 -3.54
N LYS A 386 -9.54 0.66 -4.54
CA LYS A 386 -10.95 1.02 -4.40
C LYS A 386 -11.78 0.03 -3.58
N ARG A 387 -11.45 -1.25 -3.65
CA ARG A 387 -12.33 -2.32 -3.19
C ARG A 387 -11.87 -2.97 -1.89
N ILE A 388 -10.55 -3.01 -1.62
CA ILE A 388 -9.96 -3.78 -0.51
C ILE A 388 -10.53 -3.40 0.86
N ARG A 389 -10.99 -2.15 1.03
CA ARG A 389 -11.64 -1.67 2.27
C ARG A 389 -12.88 -2.49 2.66
N LYS A 390 -13.63 -3.02 1.66
CA LYS A 390 -14.83 -3.84 1.91
C LYS A 390 -14.48 -5.22 2.46
N TYR A 391 -13.23 -5.62 2.32
CA TYR A 391 -12.70 -6.91 2.71
C TYR A 391 -11.81 -6.85 3.96
N ASN A 392 -11.95 -5.75 4.74
CA ASN A 392 -11.12 -5.51 5.91
C ASN A 392 -9.63 -5.48 5.59
N GLY A 393 -9.30 -4.89 4.45
CA GLY A 393 -7.96 -4.93 3.89
C GLY A 393 -7.31 -3.56 3.72
N MET A 394 -6.00 -3.61 3.48
CA MET A 394 -5.11 -2.48 3.26
C MET A 394 -4.19 -2.78 2.07
N GLU A 395 -4.09 -1.84 1.14
CA GLU A 395 -3.06 -1.85 0.11
C GLU A 395 -1.95 -0.87 0.50
N ILE A 396 -0.70 -1.33 0.45
CA ILE A 396 0.49 -0.51 0.68
C ILE A 396 1.28 -0.46 -0.62
N VAL A 397 1.41 0.72 -1.19
CA VAL A 397 2.15 0.98 -2.43
C VAL A 397 3.45 1.69 -2.08
N ILE A 398 4.60 1.11 -2.43
CA ILE A 398 5.92 1.65 -2.12
C ILE A 398 6.62 2.06 -3.41
N THR A 399 7.16 3.28 -3.45
CA THR A 399 7.90 3.78 -4.62
C THR A 399 9.05 4.70 -4.24
N GLN A 400 10.06 4.75 -5.08
CA GLN A 400 11.15 5.70 -5.00
C GLN A 400 11.03 6.86 -6.01
N SER A 401 10.11 6.78 -6.96
CA SER A 401 9.94 7.78 -8.01
C SER A 401 8.47 8.19 -8.14
N ILE A 402 8.24 9.50 -8.04
CA ILE A 402 6.92 10.10 -8.27
C ILE A 402 6.67 10.28 -9.77
N LYS A 403 7.75 10.45 -10.55
CA LYS A 403 7.67 10.68 -12.00
C LYS A 403 7.03 9.52 -12.74
N ASP A 404 7.17 8.30 -12.21
CA ASP A 404 6.58 7.11 -12.82
C ASP A 404 5.04 7.13 -12.74
N PHE A 405 4.48 7.88 -11.78
CA PHE A 405 3.04 8.15 -11.70
C PHE A 405 2.57 9.20 -12.71
N ALA A 406 3.48 9.95 -13.33
CA ALA A 406 3.19 11.03 -14.27
C ALA A 406 3.47 10.67 -15.74
N GLY A 407 3.58 9.37 -16.09
CA GLY A 407 3.89 8.87 -17.44
C GLY A 407 2.93 9.35 -18.54
N THR A 408 2.36 8.43 -19.32
CA THR A 408 1.34 8.80 -20.33
C THR A 408 0.06 9.35 -19.68
N PRO A 409 -0.79 10.09 -20.42
CA PRO A 409 -2.04 10.62 -19.88
C PRO A 409 -2.96 9.55 -19.24
N GLU A 410 -2.95 8.33 -19.76
CA GLU A 410 -3.73 7.23 -19.20
C GLU A 410 -3.10 6.70 -17.90
N THR A 411 -1.80 6.44 -17.91
CA THR A 411 -1.04 6.02 -16.72
C THR A 411 -1.16 7.07 -15.62
N ALA A 412 -0.93 8.35 -15.95
CA ALA A 412 -1.07 9.46 -15.01
C ALA A 412 -2.47 9.51 -14.38
N ARG A 413 -3.53 9.35 -15.19
CA ARG A 413 -4.91 9.36 -14.69
C ARG A 413 -5.17 8.23 -13.69
N LYS A 414 -4.74 6.99 -13.99
CA LYS A 414 -4.93 5.83 -13.11
C LYS A 414 -4.09 5.95 -11.83
N SER A 415 -2.84 6.36 -11.97
CA SER A 415 -1.93 6.58 -10.84
C SER A 415 -2.42 7.69 -9.91
N MET A 416 -2.87 8.83 -10.46
CA MET A 416 -3.52 9.90 -9.69
C MET A 416 -4.77 9.37 -8.96
N ALA A 417 -5.55 8.53 -9.61
CA ALA A 417 -6.75 7.96 -8.99
C ALA A 417 -6.40 6.98 -7.85
N ILE A 418 -5.28 6.25 -7.91
CA ILE A 418 -4.77 5.44 -6.79
C ILE A 418 -4.42 6.38 -5.64
N ILE A 419 -3.57 7.39 -5.86
CA ILE A 419 -3.13 8.33 -4.81
C ILE A 419 -4.31 9.05 -4.15
N ASN A 420 -5.30 9.47 -4.91
CA ASN A 420 -6.49 10.13 -4.36
C ASN A 420 -7.38 9.21 -3.48
N VAL A 421 -7.20 7.91 -3.56
CA VAL A 421 -7.93 6.93 -2.72
C VAL A 421 -7.11 6.55 -1.48
N LEU A 422 -5.82 6.87 -1.42
CA LEU A 422 -4.98 6.52 -0.27
C LEU A 422 -5.32 7.42 0.94
N GLN A 423 -5.46 6.80 2.10
CA GLN A 423 -5.71 7.49 3.38
C GLN A 423 -4.41 7.96 4.02
N TYR A 424 -3.39 7.10 3.96
CA TYR A 424 -2.12 7.34 4.64
C TYR A 424 -1.00 7.57 3.65
N SER A 425 -0.14 8.55 3.95
CA SER A 425 1.09 8.78 3.19
C SER A 425 2.27 8.84 4.16
N LEU A 426 3.28 8.03 3.89
CA LEU A 426 4.52 8.01 4.65
C LEU A 426 5.65 8.48 3.71
N ILE A 427 6.03 9.75 3.86
CA ILE A 427 6.92 10.44 2.92
C ILE A 427 8.31 10.58 3.55
N PHE A 428 9.26 9.82 3.06
CA PHE A 428 10.68 9.89 3.41
C PHE A 428 11.38 11.02 2.67
N PRO A 429 12.64 11.35 3.02
CA PRO A 429 13.40 12.38 2.33
C PRO A 429 13.38 12.21 0.80
N LEU A 430 13.08 13.33 0.12
CA LEU A 430 13.03 13.43 -1.34
C LEU A 430 14.09 14.42 -1.84
N SER A 431 14.41 14.34 -3.14
CA SER A 431 15.13 15.41 -3.79
C SER A 431 14.23 16.65 -3.97
N PRO A 432 14.77 17.88 -4.06
CA PRO A 432 13.96 19.07 -4.33
C PRO A 432 13.10 18.96 -5.58
N SER A 433 13.59 18.29 -6.62
CA SER A 433 12.85 18.07 -7.87
C SER A 433 11.66 17.14 -7.66
N ASP A 434 11.85 16.02 -6.94
CA ASP A 434 10.78 15.06 -6.66
C ASP A 434 9.75 15.64 -5.68
N MET A 435 10.20 16.56 -4.80
CA MET A 435 9.29 17.29 -3.91
C MET A 435 8.33 18.19 -4.68
N ASN A 436 8.81 18.88 -5.73
CA ASN A 436 7.94 19.69 -6.58
C ASN A 436 6.90 18.82 -7.32
N ASP A 437 7.31 17.67 -7.82
CA ASP A 437 6.40 16.71 -8.47
C ASP A 437 5.36 16.18 -7.47
N LEU A 438 5.78 15.93 -6.23
CA LEU A 438 4.88 15.52 -5.14
C LEU A 438 3.86 16.61 -4.79
N CYS A 439 4.31 17.86 -4.65
CA CYS A 439 3.42 19.00 -4.37
C CYS A 439 2.36 19.15 -5.46
N ALA A 440 2.74 19.02 -6.74
CA ALA A 440 1.80 19.06 -7.86
C ALA A 440 0.79 17.90 -7.81
N LEU A 441 1.23 16.73 -7.40
CA LEU A 441 0.37 15.55 -7.23
C LEU A 441 -0.66 15.73 -6.11
N TYR A 442 -0.24 16.34 -4.99
CA TYR A 442 -1.09 16.57 -3.81
C TYR A 442 -1.91 17.88 -3.89
N GLU A 443 -1.80 18.66 -4.97
CA GLU A 443 -2.52 19.94 -5.12
C GLU A 443 -4.03 19.80 -4.88
N LYS A 444 -4.62 18.66 -5.28
CA LYS A 444 -6.05 18.34 -5.10
C LYS A 444 -6.36 17.44 -3.90
N ALA A 445 -5.36 16.78 -3.35
CA ALA A 445 -5.52 15.76 -2.30
C ALA A 445 -5.12 16.26 -0.89
N GLY A 446 -5.08 17.58 -0.68
CA GLY A 446 -4.73 18.19 0.61
C GLY A 446 -3.31 18.75 0.62
N GLN A 447 -3.10 19.84 -0.08
CA GLN A 447 -1.85 20.56 -0.32
C GLN A 447 -0.76 20.38 0.74
N ILE A 448 0.45 20.02 0.30
CA ILE A 448 1.65 20.07 1.13
C ILE A 448 2.13 21.52 1.11
N ASN A 449 2.20 22.15 2.28
CA ASN A 449 2.66 23.54 2.38
C ASN A 449 4.20 23.64 2.30
N GLU A 450 4.72 24.86 2.11
CA GLU A 450 6.16 25.10 1.96
C GLU A 450 7.00 24.62 3.17
N ILE A 451 6.47 24.74 4.38
CA ILE A 451 7.15 24.32 5.61
C ILE A 451 7.21 22.80 5.67
N GLU A 452 6.12 22.10 5.32
CA GLU A 452 6.08 20.63 5.25
C GLU A 452 7.02 20.12 4.16
N ALA A 453 7.05 20.77 3.00
CA ALA A 453 7.93 20.41 1.90
C ALA A 453 9.42 20.55 2.29
N ASP A 454 9.77 21.65 2.96
CA ASP A 454 11.12 21.89 3.47
C ASP A 454 11.51 20.85 4.53
N ASN A 455 10.60 20.52 5.45
CA ASN A 455 10.80 19.46 6.42
C ASN A 455 11.05 18.09 5.76
N ILE A 456 10.29 17.72 4.75
CA ILE A 456 10.44 16.44 4.03
C ILE A 456 11.82 16.38 3.34
N VAL A 457 12.22 17.44 2.65
CA VAL A 457 13.51 17.50 1.94
C VAL A 457 14.70 17.37 2.92
N HIS A 458 14.61 17.99 4.10
CA HIS A 458 15.68 18.05 5.08
C HIS A 458 15.59 16.98 6.17
N ASN A 459 14.59 16.12 6.14
CA ASN A 459 14.48 15.02 7.09
C ASN A 459 15.73 14.11 7.06
N GLU A 460 16.07 13.56 8.20
CA GLU A 460 17.13 12.57 8.32
C GLU A 460 16.67 11.19 7.76
N ARG A 461 17.63 10.35 7.44
CA ARG A 461 17.38 8.94 7.10
C ARG A 461 16.60 8.25 8.22
N GLY A 462 15.55 7.52 7.86
CA GLY A 462 14.66 6.84 8.80
C GLY A 462 13.60 7.73 9.43
N CYS A 463 13.58 9.02 9.10
CA CYS A 463 12.49 9.91 9.45
C CYS A 463 11.54 10.06 8.26
N ALA A 464 10.25 9.96 8.51
CA ALA A 464 9.21 10.12 7.50
C ALA A 464 8.18 11.16 7.95
N PHE A 465 7.59 11.85 7.00
CA PHE A 465 6.45 12.72 7.22
C PHE A 465 5.18 11.90 7.01
N LEU A 466 4.44 11.66 8.09
CA LEU A 466 3.16 10.95 8.07
C LEU A 466 2.04 11.94 7.83
N ILE A 467 1.23 11.66 6.82
CA ILE A 467 -0.08 12.27 6.59
C ILE A 467 -1.12 11.18 6.81
N SER A 468 -1.98 11.33 7.79
CA SER A 468 -3.09 10.39 8.07
C SER A 468 -4.46 11.03 7.81
N SER A 469 -4.57 12.34 8.02
CA SER A 469 -5.73 13.15 7.62
C SER A 469 -5.28 14.59 7.29
N PRO A 470 -6.15 15.46 6.76
CA PRO A 470 -5.79 16.85 6.54
C PRO A 470 -5.29 17.59 7.79
N GLU A 471 -5.77 17.18 8.97
CA GLU A 471 -5.42 17.79 10.26
C GLU A 471 -4.30 17.03 11.00
N SER A 472 -4.13 15.75 10.72
CA SER A 472 -3.14 14.88 11.38
C SER A 472 -1.92 14.65 10.49
N ARG A 473 -0.88 15.49 10.68
CA ARG A 473 0.35 15.50 9.90
C ARG A 473 1.55 15.68 10.82
N THR A 474 2.52 14.78 10.78
CA THR A 474 3.67 14.85 11.70
C THR A 474 4.89 14.13 11.16
N ASN A 475 6.07 14.58 11.57
CA ASN A 475 7.31 13.84 11.36
C ASN A 475 7.41 12.68 12.36
N ILE A 476 7.79 11.52 11.89
CA ILE A 476 7.99 10.32 12.71
C ILE A 476 9.35 9.71 12.35
N ARG A 477 10.18 9.45 13.35
CA ARG A 477 11.34 8.58 13.20
C ARG A 477 10.85 7.14 13.35
N ILE A 478 11.00 6.35 12.30
CA ILE A 478 10.62 4.93 12.32
C ILE A 478 11.59 4.19 13.22
N VAL A 479 11.05 3.43 14.18
CA VAL A 479 11.83 2.66 15.13
C VAL A 479 11.23 1.27 15.24
N ALA A 480 12.03 0.25 14.94
CA ALA A 480 11.71 -1.13 15.25
C ALA A 480 12.35 -1.54 16.58
N THR A 481 11.77 -2.52 17.25
CA THR A 481 12.42 -3.13 18.40
C THR A 481 13.63 -3.96 17.95
N PRO A 482 14.66 -4.15 18.79
CA PRO A 482 15.80 -5.01 18.44
C PRO A 482 15.38 -6.42 17.98
N PHE A 483 14.34 -6.97 18.59
CA PHE A 483 13.77 -8.26 18.18
C PHE A 483 13.21 -8.21 16.73
N PHE A 484 12.56 -7.12 16.33
CA PHE A 484 12.06 -6.97 14.97
C PHE A 484 13.20 -6.82 13.97
N GLU A 485 14.25 -6.07 14.33
CA GLU A 485 15.42 -5.91 13.46
C GLU A 485 16.12 -7.24 13.16
N GLU A 486 16.17 -8.17 14.13
CA GLU A 486 16.68 -9.52 13.92
C GLU A 486 15.85 -10.30 12.86
N LEU A 487 14.55 -10.01 12.73
CA LEU A 487 13.68 -10.65 11.73
C LEU A 487 13.93 -10.09 10.32
N PHE A 488 14.47 -8.89 10.18
CA PHE A 488 14.68 -8.25 8.88
C PHE A 488 15.87 -8.84 8.10
N GLY A 489 16.85 -9.43 8.80
CA GLY A 489 18.05 -10.07 8.24
C GLY A 489 19.23 -9.11 8.03
#